data_8131ed4e47b2a78ca7add87acbac97ef
#
_entry.id   8131ed4e47b2a78ca7add87acbac97ef
#
_cell.length_a   1.000
_cell.length_b   1.000
_cell.length_c   1.000
_cell.angle_alpha   90.00
_cell.angle_beta   90.00
_cell.angle_gamma   90.00
#
_symmetry.space_group_name_H-M   'P 1'
#
loop_
_entity.id
_entity.type
_entity.pdbx_description
1 polymer ?
#
loop_
_entity_poly.entity_id
_entity_poly.type
_entity_poly.pdbx_seq_one_letter_code
_entity_poly.pdbx_strand_id
1 'polypeptide(L)'
;GIAIILSIIAILLFIGIEVLPLWEKVKSTVTSSFDLNENKSIFLVPPISIPDEKPVTLTSKPDIVAIGVEEFREIAYLITDNGYVHFINLENGKNIQKIQIKDLAGKKITSAFGDIGNKKYTLGTEDGYVLPITVSFNITFDEKQRRNLTPRVSEGEIVSVSTDPIIYAVTKESEDGSISTAAYTKTGELLLVTLEQTESFFGDSEVSEVRADLTDDIEGLKLTSLALDDFLFNVYAGTADGKLLNWNIKSDKEDPTLEKIINASDNSPITLLNFVLGNRSLIVGDKRGNVSTWFKTKDEKNIETLKKVHVLAPHSAEVTSSASSPRDKGIITADAKGNIILHHTTSEQKHLEIKGKGDYIKS
;
A
#
# COMPACT_ATOMS: atom_id res chain seq x y z
N GLY A 1 -33.79 48.00 -10.38
CA GLY A 1 -34.52 46.74 -10.50
C GLY A 1 -33.91 45.79 -11.55
N ILE A 2 -33.92 46.15 -12.83
CA ILE A 2 -33.54 45.27 -13.96
C ILE A 2 -32.06 44.82 -13.87
N ALA A 3 -31.13 45.70 -13.54
CA ALA A 3 -29.71 45.38 -13.44
C ALA A 3 -29.43 44.30 -12.39
N ILE A 4 -30.13 44.30 -11.24
CA ILE A 4 -30.00 43.33 -10.18
C ILE A 4 -30.49 41.94 -10.65
N ILE A 5 -31.62 41.91 -11.37
CA ILE A 5 -32.17 40.67 -11.89
C ILE A 5 -31.21 40.06 -12.94
N LEU A 6 -30.66 40.88 -13.83
CA LEU A 6 -29.67 40.45 -14.83
C LEU A 6 -28.39 39.91 -14.16
N SER A 7 -27.92 40.54 -13.06
CA SER A 7 -26.75 40.05 -12.33
C SER A 7 -27.02 38.71 -11.67
N ILE A 8 -28.20 38.51 -11.09
CA ILE A 8 -28.57 37.20 -10.47
C ILE A 8 -28.64 36.11 -11.55
N ILE A 9 -29.26 36.41 -12.70
CA ILE A 9 -29.33 35.46 -13.82
C ILE A 9 -27.93 35.14 -14.35
N ALA A 10 -27.05 36.12 -14.48
CA ALA A 10 -25.67 35.90 -14.90
C ALA A 10 -24.87 35.01 -13.93
N ILE A 11 -25.05 35.22 -12.62
CA ILE A 11 -24.42 34.37 -11.57
C ILE A 11 -24.97 32.94 -11.65
N LEU A 12 -26.28 32.76 -11.79
CA LEU A 12 -26.88 31.43 -11.91
C LEU A 12 -26.43 30.72 -13.19
N LEU A 13 -26.31 31.41 -14.29
CA LEU A 13 -25.75 30.88 -15.55
C LEU A 13 -24.28 30.49 -15.39
N PHE A 14 -23.49 31.34 -14.76
CA PHE A 14 -22.08 31.05 -14.49
C PHE A 14 -21.92 29.78 -13.61
N ILE A 15 -22.66 29.72 -12.48
CA ILE A 15 -22.69 28.54 -11.62
C ILE A 15 -23.15 27.32 -12.40
N GLY A 16 -24.18 27.44 -13.24
CA GLY A 16 -24.66 26.36 -14.09
C GLY A 16 -23.59 25.83 -15.04
N ILE A 17 -22.85 26.72 -15.71
CA ILE A 17 -21.78 26.34 -16.63
C ILE A 17 -20.62 25.65 -15.89
N GLU A 18 -20.25 26.12 -14.72
CA GLU A 18 -19.19 25.51 -13.90
C GLU A 18 -19.60 24.17 -13.31
N VAL A 19 -20.90 23.96 -13.03
CA VAL A 19 -21.40 22.72 -12.43
C VAL A 19 -21.73 21.65 -13.49
N LEU A 20 -22.09 22.05 -14.72
CA LEU A 20 -22.41 21.09 -15.80
C LEU A 20 -21.32 20.04 -16.05
N PRO A 21 -20.01 20.36 -16.06
CA PRO A 21 -18.96 19.35 -16.22
C PRO A 21 -18.91 18.31 -15.09
N LEU A 22 -19.42 18.65 -13.88
CA LEU A 22 -19.46 17.71 -12.75
C LEU A 22 -20.48 16.58 -12.94
N TRP A 23 -21.42 16.72 -13.87
CA TRP A 23 -22.43 15.70 -14.20
C TRP A 23 -21.98 14.80 -15.37
N GLU A 24 -20.85 15.14 -16.02
CA GLU A 24 -20.29 14.27 -17.03
C GLU A 24 -19.71 13.01 -16.39
N LYS A 25 -19.93 11.86 -17.04
CA LYS A 25 -19.31 10.62 -16.61
C LYS A 25 -17.80 10.71 -16.75
N VAL A 26 -17.08 10.32 -15.72
CA VAL A 26 -15.63 10.21 -15.75
C VAL A 26 -15.22 9.30 -16.92
N LYS A 27 -14.33 9.78 -17.76
CA LYS A 27 -13.79 9.04 -18.91
C LYS A 27 -12.32 8.74 -18.66
N SER A 28 -11.88 7.54 -18.98
CA SER A 28 -10.48 7.16 -18.97
C SER A 28 -9.98 6.93 -20.39
N THR A 29 -8.75 7.35 -20.66
CA THR A 29 -8.06 7.06 -21.91
C THR A 29 -6.70 6.48 -21.61
N VAL A 30 -6.31 5.41 -22.34
CA VAL A 30 -4.95 4.89 -22.28
C VAL A 30 -4.06 5.83 -23.07
N THR A 31 -3.14 6.51 -22.39
CA THR A 31 -2.22 7.47 -23.02
C THR A 31 -0.94 6.80 -23.51
N SER A 32 -0.49 5.75 -22.84
CA SER A 32 0.69 4.98 -23.23
C SER A 32 0.59 3.54 -22.69
N SER A 33 1.23 2.62 -23.39
CA SER A 33 1.33 1.22 -22.99
C SER A 33 2.73 0.70 -23.39
N PHE A 34 3.42 0.07 -22.45
CA PHE A 34 4.76 -0.46 -22.65
C PHE A 34 4.81 -1.94 -22.29
N ASP A 35 5.41 -2.76 -23.16
CA ASP A 35 5.73 -4.14 -22.82
C ASP A 35 7.07 -4.19 -22.08
N LEU A 36 7.01 -4.52 -20.79
CA LEU A 36 8.19 -4.67 -19.94
C LEU A 36 9.04 -5.89 -20.35
N ASN A 37 8.47 -6.87 -21.07
CA ASN A 37 9.19 -8.05 -21.55
C ASN A 37 10.08 -7.75 -22.72
N GLU A 38 9.70 -6.80 -23.58
CA GLU A 38 10.49 -6.40 -24.74
C GLU A 38 11.64 -5.48 -24.34
N ASN A 39 11.52 -4.77 -23.23
CA ASN A 39 12.52 -3.83 -22.75
C ASN A 39 13.61 -4.52 -21.92
N LYS A 40 14.46 -5.32 -22.58
CA LYS A 40 15.55 -6.09 -21.95
C LYS A 40 16.48 -5.25 -21.05
N SER A 41 16.59 -3.94 -21.31
CA SER A 41 17.45 -3.03 -20.54
C SER A 41 16.96 -2.79 -19.09
N ILE A 42 15.65 -3.00 -18.81
CA ILE A 42 15.10 -2.82 -17.47
C ILE A 42 15.63 -3.90 -16.52
N PHE A 43 15.84 -5.12 -17.05
CA PHE A 43 16.21 -6.28 -16.24
C PHE A 43 17.69 -6.68 -16.36
N LEU A 44 18.50 -5.96 -17.15
CA LEU A 44 19.94 -6.22 -17.21
C LEU A 44 20.60 -5.73 -15.91
N VAL A 45 20.98 -6.67 -15.06
CA VAL A 45 21.92 -6.43 -13.98
C VAL A 45 23.31 -6.26 -14.63
N PRO A 46 24.01 -5.10 -14.49
CA PRO A 46 25.40 -5.07 -14.89
C PRO A 46 26.17 -6.15 -14.10
N PRO A 47 27.10 -6.88 -14.72
CA PRO A 47 27.89 -7.84 -13.98
C PRO A 47 28.62 -7.10 -12.87
N ILE A 48 28.38 -7.50 -11.62
CA ILE A 48 29.13 -7.01 -10.48
C ILE A 48 30.52 -7.58 -10.67
N SER A 49 31.47 -6.73 -11.02
CA SER A 49 32.89 -7.12 -11.08
C SER A 49 33.41 -7.19 -9.64
N ILE A 50 33.16 -8.29 -8.98
CA ILE A 50 33.89 -8.66 -7.77
C ILE A 50 35.16 -9.32 -8.29
N PRO A 51 36.36 -8.78 -7.97
CA PRO A 51 37.61 -9.45 -8.32
C PRO A 51 37.59 -10.82 -7.63
N ASP A 52 37.80 -11.89 -8.39
CA ASP A 52 37.94 -13.30 -7.96
C ASP A 52 36.66 -14.13 -7.73
N GLU A 53 35.44 -13.70 -8.03
CA GLU A 53 34.27 -14.58 -8.06
C GLU A 53 33.77 -14.80 -9.50
N LYS A 54 33.38 -16.06 -9.79
CA LYS A 54 32.75 -16.42 -11.07
C LYS A 54 31.47 -15.60 -11.26
N PRO A 55 31.21 -15.06 -12.46
CA PRO A 55 30.00 -14.31 -12.72
C PRO A 55 28.76 -15.16 -12.39
N VAL A 56 27.96 -14.72 -11.43
CA VAL A 56 26.67 -15.33 -11.12
C VAL A 56 25.73 -14.97 -12.27
N THR A 57 25.49 -15.93 -13.12
CA THR A 57 24.49 -15.81 -14.18
C THR A 57 23.12 -15.96 -13.53
N LEU A 58 22.39 -14.86 -13.33
CA LEU A 58 20.99 -14.90 -12.93
C LEU A 58 20.20 -15.62 -14.03
N THR A 59 19.74 -16.82 -13.75
CA THR A 59 19.04 -17.71 -14.67
C THR A 59 17.54 -17.41 -14.77
N SER A 60 17.01 -16.49 -13.97
CA SER A 60 15.59 -16.09 -13.99
C SER A 60 15.44 -14.56 -14.04
N LYS A 61 14.42 -14.13 -14.76
CA LYS A 61 13.97 -12.74 -14.76
C LYS A 61 13.44 -12.38 -13.36
N PRO A 62 13.84 -11.23 -12.77
CA PRO A 62 13.29 -10.80 -11.48
C PRO A 62 11.79 -10.51 -11.60
N ASP A 63 11.05 -10.89 -10.56
CA ASP A 63 9.63 -10.59 -10.45
C ASP A 63 9.41 -9.15 -9.93
N ILE A 64 8.37 -8.50 -10.44
CA ILE A 64 7.94 -7.19 -9.94
C ILE A 64 7.09 -7.44 -8.69
N VAL A 65 7.49 -6.84 -7.56
CA VAL A 65 6.79 -6.98 -6.28
C VAL A 65 5.96 -5.75 -5.92
N ALA A 66 6.31 -4.58 -6.45
CA ALA A 66 5.49 -3.37 -6.29
C ALA A 66 5.70 -2.40 -7.46
N ILE A 67 4.71 -1.54 -7.68
CA ILE A 67 4.73 -0.48 -8.68
C ILE A 67 4.24 0.84 -8.09
N GLY A 68 4.69 1.95 -8.65
CA GLY A 68 4.19 3.27 -8.31
C GLY A 68 4.46 4.30 -9.41
N VAL A 69 3.88 5.48 -9.24
CA VAL A 69 4.03 6.60 -10.16
C VAL A 69 4.28 7.86 -9.33
N GLU A 70 5.13 8.74 -9.82
CA GLU A 70 5.33 10.02 -9.17
C GLU A 70 4.14 10.99 -9.40
N GLU A 71 4.09 12.09 -8.67
CA GLU A 71 2.93 12.99 -8.61
C GLU A 71 2.56 13.62 -9.97
N PHE A 72 3.55 13.91 -10.81
CA PHE A 72 3.35 14.55 -12.11
C PHE A 72 3.09 13.56 -13.25
N ARG A 73 3.15 12.25 -12.96
CA ARG A 73 2.90 11.16 -13.92
C ARG A 73 3.89 11.15 -15.09
N GLU A 74 5.12 11.57 -14.87
CA GLU A 74 6.20 11.53 -15.85
C GLU A 74 7.07 10.27 -15.67
N ILE A 75 7.17 9.78 -14.41
CA ILE A 75 8.02 8.65 -14.05
C ILE A 75 7.19 7.59 -13.30
N ALA A 76 7.22 6.36 -13.83
CA ALA A 76 6.81 5.18 -13.07
C ALA A 76 8.03 4.51 -12.44
N TYR A 77 7.83 3.76 -11.36
CA TYR A 77 8.87 2.94 -10.79
C TYR A 77 8.37 1.54 -10.46
N LEU A 78 9.29 0.58 -10.54
CA LEU A 78 9.06 -0.84 -10.29
C LEU A 78 10.04 -1.30 -9.23
N ILE A 79 9.56 -1.98 -8.20
CA ILE A 79 10.37 -2.66 -7.20
C ILE A 79 10.42 -4.13 -7.60
N THR A 80 11.62 -4.71 -7.64
CA THR A 80 11.83 -6.10 -8.05
C THR A 80 12.31 -6.95 -6.88
N ASP A 81 11.99 -8.25 -6.91
CA ASP A 81 12.26 -9.23 -5.85
C ASP A 81 13.75 -9.40 -5.52
N ASN A 82 14.64 -8.97 -6.42
CA ASN A 82 16.08 -8.95 -6.22
C ASN A 82 16.63 -7.64 -5.62
N GLY A 83 15.78 -6.80 -5.03
CA GLY A 83 16.19 -5.61 -4.27
C GLY A 83 16.56 -4.39 -5.12
N TYR A 84 15.95 -4.20 -6.29
CA TYR A 84 16.16 -2.99 -7.09
C TYR A 84 14.87 -2.21 -7.31
N VAL A 85 15.02 -0.89 -7.41
CA VAL A 85 13.98 0.03 -7.88
C VAL A 85 14.36 0.57 -9.25
N HIS A 86 13.54 0.32 -10.24
CA HIS A 86 13.72 0.75 -11.63
C HIS A 86 12.79 1.93 -11.91
N PHE A 87 13.33 3.03 -12.44
CA PHE A 87 12.58 4.22 -12.80
C PHE A 87 12.43 4.35 -14.30
N ILE A 88 11.21 4.50 -14.78
CA ILE A 88 10.84 4.45 -16.20
C ILE A 88 10.13 5.74 -16.57
N ASN A 89 10.58 6.36 -17.66
CA ASN A 89 9.88 7.49 -18.25
C ASN A 89 8.57 7.02 -18.92
N LEU A 90 7.44 7.60 -18.50
CA LEU A 90 6.11 7.20 -19.00
C LEU A 90 5.79 7.70 -20.41
N GLU A 91 6.55 8.66 -20.94
CA GLU A 91 6.37 9.15 -22.31
C GLU A 91 6.94 8.17 -23.35
N ASN A 92 8.11 7.57 -23.04
CA ASN A 92 8.86 6.78 -24.02
C ASN A 92 9.26 5.36 -23.57
N GLY A 93 8.89 4.97 -22.35
CA GLY A 93 9.17 3.65 -21.78
C GLY A 93 10.65 3.37 -21.46
N LYS A 94 11.53 4.37 -21.55
CA LYS A 94 12.95 4.19 -21.30
C LYS A 94 13.27 4.16 -19.81
N ASN A 95 14.23 3.31 -19.44
CA ASN A 95 14.80 3.30 -18.09
C ASN A 95 15.58 4.61 -17.88
N ILE A 96 15.24 5.35 -16.81
CA ILE A 96 15.92 6.58 -16.41
C ILE A 96 17.06 6.23 -15.47
N GLN A 97 16.77 5.41 -14.46
CA GLN A 97 17.70 5.07 -13.38
C GLN A 97 17.33 3.73 -12.76
N LYS A 98 18.31 3.06 -12.19
CA LYS A 98 18.16 1.87 -11.37
C LYS A 98 18.88 2.10 -10.05
N ILE A 99 18.17 1.91 -8.93
CA ILE A 99 18.72 2.08 -7.59
C ILE A 99 18.65 0.74 -6.87
N GLN A 100 19.77 0.30 -6.29
CA GLN A 100 19.82 -0.87 -5.43
C GLN A 100 19.40 -0.48 -4.01
N ILE A 101 18.53 -1.26 -3.41
CA ILE A 101 18.21 -1.20 -1.99
C ILE A 101 19.36 -1.88 -1.26
N LYS A 102 20.19 -1.10 -0.55
CA LYS A 102 21.50 -1.55 -0.05
C LYS A 102 21.37 -2.61 1.04
N ASP A 103 20.43 -2.40 1.98
CA ASP A 103 20.22 -3.29 3.12
C ASP A 103 19.54 -4.62 2.71
N LEU A 104 19.03 -4.69 1.48
CA LEU A 104 18.52 -5.92 0.87
C LEU A 104 19.45 -6.50 -0.20
N ALA A 105 20.71 -6.06 -0.26
CA ALA A 105 21.67 -6.61 -1.21
C ALA A 105 21.89 -8.12 -0.98
N GLY A 106 21.63 -8.91 -2.01
CA GLY A 106 21.72 -10.37 -1.95
C GLY A 106 20.56 -11.09 -1.27
N LYS A 107 19.55 -10.36 -0.75
CA LYS A 107 18.32 -10.91 -0.17
C LYS A 107 17.22 -10.95 -1.22
N LYS A 108 16.38 -11.99 -1.16
CA LYS A 108 15.20 -12.09 -2.01
C LYS A 108 13.98 -11.53 -1.29
N ILE A 109 13.30 -10.58 -1.92
CA ILE A 109 12.03 -10.03 -1.42
C ILE A 109 10.92 -11.03 -1.72
N THR A 110 10.14 -11.38 -0.70
CA THR A 110 9.03 -12.34 -0.77
C THR A 110 7.67 -11.68 -0.59
N SER A 111 7.65 -10.48 -0.01
CA SER A 111 6.42 -9.70 0.15
C SER A 111 6.70 -8.19 0.01
N ALA A 112 5.70 -7.47 -0.49
CA ALA A 112 5.71 -6.02 -0.54
C ALA A 112 4.32 -5.49 -0.21
N PHE A 113 4.24 -4.57 0.73
CA PHE A 113 3.03 -3.82 1.05
C PHE A 113 3.27 -2.35 0.77
N GLY A 114 2.43 -1.74 -0.07
CA GLY A 114 2.58 -0.35 -0.48
C GLY A 114 1.53 0.58 0.12
N ASP A 115 1.96 1.59 0.86
CA ASP A 115 1.20 2.82 1.07
C ASP A 115 1.48 3.76 -0.11
N ILE A 116 0.76 3.53 -1.21
CA ILE A 116 1.03 4.17 -2.50
C ILE A 116 0.84 5.69 -2.41
N GLY A 117 -0.11 6.17 -1.60
CA GLY A 117 -0.36 7.59 -1.38
C GLY A 117 0.86 8.32 -0.80
N ASN A 118 1.58 7.68 0.11
CA ASN A 118 2.77 8.19 0.76
C ASN A 118 4.08 7.71 0.12
N LYS A 119 4.00 6.86 -0.92
CA LYS A 119 5.17 6.25 -1.61
C LYS A 119 6.08 5.49 -0.64
N LYS A 120 5.50 4.97 0.45
CA LYS A 120 6.15 4.11 1.45
C LYS A 120 5.83 2.65 1.13
N TYR A 121 6.83 1.79 1.24
CA TYR A 121 6.70 0.35 1.01
C TYR A 121 7.35 -0.40 2.15
N THR A 122 6.70 -1.47 2.61
CA THR A 122 7.27 -2.44 3.53
C THR A 122 7.65 -3.68 2.72
N LEU A 123 8.91 -4.05 2.76
CA LEU A 123 9.47 -5.18 2.01
C LEU A 123 9.86 -6.29 2.99
N GLY A 124 9.29 -7.47 2.83
CA GLY A 124 9.67 -8.67 3.59
C GLY A 124 10.55 -9.59 2.75
N THR A 125 11.49 -10.31 3.39
CA THR A 125 12.49 -11.13 2.72
C THR A 125 12.32 -12.63 2.99
N GLU A 126 13.02 -13.44 2.18
CA GLU A 126 13.04 -14.90 2.32
C GLU A 126 13.74 -15.36 3.62
N ASP A 127 14.63 -14.56 4.15
CA ASP A 127 15.41 -14.81 5.37
C ASP A 127 14.89 -14.06 6.60
N GLY A 128 13.62 -13.60 6.57
CA GLY A 128 12.89 -13.11 7.74
C GLY A 128 13.12 -11.66 8.13
N TYR A 129 13.74 -10.85 7.28
CA TYR A 129 13.89 -9.42 7.53
C TYR A 129 12.72 -8.63 6.93
N VAL A 130 12.44 -7.48 7.53
CA VAL A 130 11.50 -6.48 7.02
C VAL A 130 12.19 -5.14 6.93
N LEU A 131 12.08 -4.48 5.78
CA LEU A 131 12.65 -3.17 5.52
C LEU A 131 11.58 -2.21 4.99
N PRO A 132 11.29 -1.11 5.68
CA PRO A 132 10.50 -0.03 5.11
C PRO A 132 11.36 0.84 4.20
N ILE A 133 10.84 1.19 3.03
CA ILE A 133 11.49 2.12 2.11
C ILE A 133 10.54 3.24 1.71
N THR A 134 11.10 4.39 1.33
CA THR A 134 10.35 5.51 0.76
C THR A 134 10.93 5.88 -0.59
N VAL A 135 10.09 5.95 -1.62
CA VAL A 135 10.46 6.47 -2.93
C VAL A 135 10.11 7.94 -3.00
N SER A 136 11.08 8.78 -3.30
CA SER A 136 10.90 10.23 -3.37
C SER A 136 11.55 10.81 -4.64
N PHE A 137 11.18 12.05 -4.98
CA PHE A 137 11.68 12.74 -6.17
C PHE A 137 12.14 14.14 -5.78
N ASN A 138 13.40 14.44 -6.10
CA ASN A 138 13.91 15.80 -5.96
C ASN A 138 13.53 16.60 -7.22
N ILE A 139 12.88 17.74 -7.00
CA ILE A 139 12.41 18.61 -8.08
C ILE A 139 13.37 19.78 -8.24
N THR A 140 13.95 19.92 -9.41
CA THR A 140 14.78 21.07 -9.81
C THR A 140 14.26 21.68 -11.09
N PHE A 141 14.60 22.93 -11.36
CA PHE A 141 14.24 23.61 -12.60
C PHE A 141 15.49 24.02 -13.35
N ASP A 142 15.52 23.79 -14.66
CA ASP A 142 16.60 24.23 -15.52
C ASP A 142 16.51 25.74 -15.84
N GLU A 143 17.48 26.28 -16.57
CA GLU A 143 17.52 27.69 -16.98
C GLU A 143 16.29 28.12 -17.82
N LYS A 144 15.60 27.16 -18.43
CA LYS A 144 14.36 27.37 -19.20
C LYS A 144 13.10 27.10 -18.38
N GLN A 145 13.22 27.01 -17.05
CA GLN A 145 12.15 26.69 -16.12
C GLN A 145 11.45 25.34 -16.37
N ARG A 146 12.12 24.41 -17.06
CA ARG A 146 11.60 23.06 -17.21
C ARG A 146 11.93 22.24 -15.96
N ARG A 147 10.93 21.52 -15.49
CA ARG A 147 11.04 20.66 -14.33
C ARG A 147 11.95 19.47 -14.63
N ASN A 148 12.85 19.17 -13.69
CA ASN A 148 13.70 18.01 -13.72
C ASN A 148 13.46 17.18 -12.46
N LEU A 149 13.12 15.89 -12.60
CA LEU A 149 12.79 14.98 -11.53
C LEU A 149 13.94 13.99 -11.33
N THR A 150 14.54 14.00 -10.15
CA THR A 150 15.60 13.05 -9.80
C THR A 150 15.08 12.08 -8.75
N PRO A 151 14.95 10.78 -9.07
CA PRO A 151 14.42 9.79 -8.14
C PRO A 151 15.43 9.49 -7.02
N ARG A 152 14.88 9.18 -5.83
CA ARG A 152 15.61 8.76 -4.64
C ARG A 152 14.86 7.63 -3.95
N VAL A 153 15.60 6.71 -3.34
CA VAL A 153 15.10 5.68 -2.45
C VAL A 153 15.75 5.88 -1.10
N SER A 154 14.94 6.07 -0.06
CA SER A 154 15.38 6.13 1.33
C SER A 154 15.00 4.85 2.01
N GLU A 155 15.95 4.25 2.71
CA GLU A 155 15.79 3.03 3.50
C GLU A 155 15.53 3.44 4.95
N GLY A 156 14.53 2.81 5.59
CA GLY A 156 14.31 2.94 7.02
C GLY A 156 15.13 1.89 7.78
N GLU A 157 14.78 1.64 9.02
CA GLU A 157 15.48 0.67 9.84
C GLU A 157 15.05 -0.76 9.45
N ILE A 158 16.04 -1.62 9.17
CA ILE A 158 15.82 -3.03 8.87
C ILE A 158 15.57 -3.82 10.16
N VAL A 159 14.50 -4.56 10.21
CA VAL A 159 14.09 -5.35 11.38
C VAL A 159 14.22 -6.83 11.06
N SER A 160 14.98 -7.57 11.89
CA SER A 160 14.98 -9.04 11.86
C SER A 160 13.75 -9.54 12.63
N VAL A 161 12.73 -10.00 11.93
CA VAL A 161 11.47 -10.45 12.57
C VAL A 161 11.50 -11.93 12.89
N SER A 162 11.92 -12.77 11.95
CA SER A 162 11.98 -14.23 12.06
C SER A 162 13.20 -14.76 11.30
N THR A 163 13.36 -16.06 11.24
CA THR A 163 14.29 -16.75 10.32
C THR A 163 13.57 -17.31 9.10
N ASP A 164 12.24 -17.27 9.10
CA ASP A 164 11.39 -17.83 8.06
C ASP A 164 10.95 -16.76 7.04
N PRO A 165 10.64 -17.16 5.80
CA PRO A 165 10.20 -16.25 4.77
C PRO A 165 8.97 -15.44 5.19
N ILE A 166 9.04 -14.12 5.02
CA ILE A 166 7.93 -13.20 5.29
C ILE A 166 6.98 -13.20 4.10
N ILE A 167 5.71 -13.56 4.31
CA ILE A 167 4.70 -13.56 3.24
C ILE A 167 3.74 -12.36 3.31
N TYR A 168 3.57 -11.75 4.49
CA TYR A 168 2.90 -10.47 4.66
C TYR A 168 3.64 -9.65 5.69
N ALA A 169 3.90 -8.40 5.40
CA ALA A 169 4.45 -7.45 6.37
C ALA A 169 3.87 -6.06 6.14
N VAL A 170 3.65 -5.34 7.22
CA VAL A 170 3.26 -3.94 7.21
C VAL A 170 4.02 -3.19 8.30
N THR A 171 4.60 -2.05 7.94
CA THR A 171 5.30 -1.17 8.87
C THR A 171 4.64 0.20 8.85
N LYS A 172 4.43 0.76 10.03
CA LYS A 172 3.95 2.13 10.21
C LYS A 172 4.79 2.85 11.26
N GLU A 173 4.88 4.16 11.09
CA GLU A 173 5.60 5.07 11.95
C GLU A 173 4.59 6.06 12.53
N SER A 174 4.58 6.20 13.85
CA SER A 174 3.72 7.15 14.56
C SER A 174 4.34 8.54 14.65
N GLU A 175 3.55 9.51 15.12
CA GLU A 175 4.00 10.91 15.23
C GLU A 175 5.14 11.11 16.25
N ASP A 176 5.27 10.21 17.23
CA ASP A 176 6.36 10.23 18.22
C ASP A 176 7.65 9.56 17.72
N GLY A 177 7.66 9.08 16.48
CA GLY A 177 8.80 8.43 15.86
C GLY A 177 8.92 6.92 16.16
N SER A 178 8.00 6.35 16.93
CA SER A 178 7.94 4.90 17.14
C SER A 178 7.55 4.18 15.85
N ILE A 179 8.17 3.04 15.58
CA ILE A 179 7.96 2.26 14.35
C ILE A 179 7.46 0.87 14.75
N SER A 180 6.28 0.48 14.29
CA SER A 180 5.77 -0.88 14.48
C SER A 180 5.71 -1.65 13.17
N THR A 181 6.16 -2.89 13.22
CA THR A 181 6.16 -3.84 12.10
C THR A 181 5.39 -5.09 12.51
N ALA A 182 4.28 -5.36 11.84
CA ALA A 182 3.58 -6.64 11.94
C ALA A 182 3.95 -7.50 10.74
N ALA A 183 4.33 -8.75 10.96
CA ALA A 183 4.74 -9.68 9.92
C ALA A 183 4.17 -11.08 10.13
N TYR A 184 3.77 -11.72 9.04
CA TYR A 184 3.29 -13.10 9.01
C TYR A 184 4.22 -13.95 8.16
N THR A 185 4.71 -15.03 8.72
CA THR A 185 5.71 -15.90 8.11
C THR A 185 5.06 -17.03 7.29
N LYS A 186 5.88 -17.69 6.49
CA LYS A 186 5.47 -18.88 5.72
C LYS A 186 5.11 -20.07 6.61
N THR A 187 5.69 -20.16 7.80
CA THR A 187 5.44 -21.20 8.82
C THR A 187 4.19 -20.93 9.63
N GLY A 188 3.62 -19.74 9.53
CA GLY A 188 2.35 -19.37 10.17
C GLY A 188 2.51 -18.57 11.45
N GLU A 189 3.69 -18.01 11.73
CA GLU A 189 3.91 -17.12 12.87
C GLU A 189 3.40 -15.71 12.55
N LEU A 190 2.73 -15.09 13.49
CA LEU A 190 2.36 -13.67 13.46
C LEU A 190 3.13 -12.91 14.54
N LEU A 191 4.05 -12.06 14.12
CA LEU A 191 4.97 -11.37 15.00
C LEU A 191 4.80 -9.85 14.87
N LEU A 192 4.87 -9.16 16.00
CA LEU A 192 4.87 -7.70 16.08
C LEU A 192 6.20 -7.24 16.69
N VAL A 193 6.90 -6.34 16.00
CA VAL A 193 8.12 -5.72 16.51
C VAL A 193 7.91 -4.22 16.51
N THR A 194 8.10 -3.58 17.65
CA THR A 194 8.00 -2.14 17.82
C THR A 194 9.36 -1.58 18.25
N LEU A 195 9.83 -0.59 17.51
CA LEU A 195 10.99 0.22 17.85
C LEU A 195 10.47 1.52 18.49
N GLU A 196 10.63 1.65 19.79
CA GLU A 196 10.20 2.81 20.54
C GLU A 196 11.34 3.81 20.67
N GLN A 197 11.11 5.07 20.34
CA GLN A 197 12.05 6.15 20.60
C GLN A 197 11.73 6.78 21.95
N THR A 198 12.67 6.64 22.90
CA THR A 198 12.57 7.31 24.19
C THR A 198 13.58 8.47 24.23
N GLU A 199 13.09 9.68 24.49
CA GLU A 199 13.96 10.82 24.77
C GLU A 199 14.59 10.66 26.15
N SER A 200 15.90 10.49 26.20
CA SER A 200 16.66 10.54 27.45
C SER A 200 16.62 11.94 28.02
N PHE A 201 16.58 12.06 29.36
CA PHE A 201 16.63 13.34 30.06
C PHE A 201 17.89 14.19 29.77
N PHE A 202 18.90 13.59 29.10
CA PHE A 202 20.16 14.23 28.69
C PHE A 202 20.22 14.53 27.18
N GLY A 203 19.12 14.34 26.43
CA GLY A 203 19.04 14.71 25.00
C GLY A 203 19.53 13.64 24.02
N ASP A 204 19.94 12.45 24.50
CA ASP A 204 20.22 11.30 23.64
C ASP A 204 18.93 10.49 23.45
N SER A 205 18.58 10.19 22.22
CA SER A 205 17.44 9.30 21.93
C SER A 205 17.91 7.84 22.03
N GLU A 206 17.31 7.05 22.90
CA GLU A 206 17.49 5.61 22.93
C GLU A 206 16.36 4.93 22.17
N VAL A 207 16.72 3.93 21.34
CA VAL A 207 15.75 3.08 20.66
C VAL A 207 15.66 1.77 21.42
N SER A 208 14.48 1.45 21.95
CA SER A 208 14.18 0.15 22.54
C SER A 208 13.36 -0.70 21.57
N GLU A 209 13.68 -2.00 21.53
CA GLU A 209 12.94 -2.96 20.70
C GLU A 209 12.03 -3.80 21.60
N VAL A 210 10.73 -3.76 21.31
CA VAL A 210 9.69 -4.58 21.96
C VAL A 210 9.15 -5.58 20.97
N ARG A 211 9.04 -6.84 21.39
CA ARG A 211 8.52 -7.94 20.55
C ARG A 211 7.32 -8.58 21.20
N ALA A 212 6.30 -8.87 20.39
CA ALA A 212 5.16 -9.67 20.80
C ALA A 212 4.90 -10.77 19.77
N ASP A 213 4.62 -11.97 20.29
CA ASP A 213 4.21 -13.12 19.49
C ASP A 213 2.68 -13.27 19.59
N LEU A 214 2.00 -13.14 18.45
CA LEU A 214 0.53 -13.22 18.34
C LEU A 214 0.10 -14.55 17.72
N THR A 215 1.00 -15.51 17.59
CA THR A 215 0.78 -16.78 16.88
C THR A 215 -0.29 -17.64 17.56
N ASP A 216 -0.34 -17.65 18.89
CA ASP A 216 -1.33 -18.44 19.64
C ASP A 216 -2.76 -17.94 19.37
N ASP A 217 -2.96 -16.64 19.15
CA ASP A 217 -4.26 -16.05 18.85
C ASP A 217 -4.83 -16.49 17.49
N ILE A 218 -3.98 -17.00 16.60
CA ILE A 218 -4.35 -17.40 15.24
C ILE A 218 -4.26 -18.92 15.03
N GLU A 219 -4.20 -19.70 16.11
CA GLU A 219 -4.13 -21.17 16.01
C GLU A 219 -5.25 -21.73 15.10
N GLY A 220 -4.86 -22.55 14.13
CA GLY A 220 -5.78 -23.13 13.14
C GLY A 220 -6.30 -22.16 12.08
N LEU A 221 -5.89 -20.90 12.08
CA LEU A 221 -6.23 -19.92 11.07
C LEU A 221 -5.05 -19.68 10.11
N LYS A 222 -5.38 -19.47 8.83
CA LYS A 222 -4.40 -19.06 7.83
C LYS A 222 -4.67 -17.61 7.45
N LEU A 223 -3.71 -16.74 7.72
CA LEU A 223 -3.81 -15.34 7.32
C LEU A 223 -3.60 -15.17 5.81
N THR A 224 -4.31 -14.21 5.23
CA THR A 224 -4.29 -13.90 3.79
C THR A 224 -4.09 -12.42 3.51
N SER A 225 -4.17 -11.57 4.53
CA SER A 225 -3.89 -10.14 4.44
C SER A 225 -3.60 -9.57 5.83
N LEU A 226 -2.86 -8.45 5.86
CA LEU A 226 -2.43 -7.79 7.08
C LEU A 226 -2.52 -6.28 6.91
N ALA A 227 -2.91 -5.55 7.96
CA ALA A 227 -2.89 -4.09 7.98
C ALA A 227 -2.60 -3.57 9.39
N LEU A 228 -1.99 -2.38 9.45
CA LEU A 228 -1.64 -1.66 10.67
C LEU A 228 -2.13 -0.21 10.52
N ASP A 229 -2.79 0.35 11.53
CA ASP A 229 -3.20 1.75 11.48
C ASP A 229 -2.01 2.70 11.74
N ASP A 230 -2.10 3.95 11.24
CA ASP A 230 -1.02 4.93 11.38
C ASP A 230 -0.84 5.44 12.82
N PHE A 231 -1.81 5.14 13.70
CA PHE A 231 -1.74 5.54 15.12
C PHE A 231 -1.03 4.49 15.97
N LEU A 232 -0.65 3.35 15.40
CA LEU A 232 -0.10 2.19 16.09
C LEU A 232 -1.00 1.68 17.24
N PHE A 233 -2.30 1.74 17.04
CA PHE A 233 -3.27 1.26 18.02
C PHE A 233 -3.81 -0.11 17.71
N ASN A 234 -3.81 -0.49 16.42
CA ASN A 234 -4.44 -1.73 16.00
C ASN A 234 -3.70 -2.42 14.87
N VAL A 235 -3.56 -3.74 15.01
CA VAL A 235 -3.23 -4.66 13.91
C VAL A 235 -4.53 -5.34 13.45
N TYR A 236 -4.67 -5.50 12.15
CA TYR A 236 -5.78 -6.21 11.52
C TYR A 236 -5.26 -7.33 10.64
N ALA A 237 -5.92 -8.48 10.68
CA ALA A 237 -5.62 -9.59 9.78
C ALA A 237 -6.89 -10.18 9.16
N GLY A 238 -6.81 -10.48 7.87
CA GLY A 238 -7.83 -11.24 7.15
C GLY A 238 -7.41 -12.70 7.02
N THR A 239 -8.38 -13.61 7.04
CA THR A 239 -8.12 -15.05 7.00
C THR A 239 -8.67 -15.71 5.74
N ALA A 240 -8.19 -16.93 5.47
CA ALA A 240 -8.64 -17.76 4.36
C ALA A 240 -10.10 -18.22 4.46
N ASP A 241 -10.67 -18.24 5.67
CA ASP A 241 -12.07 -18.56 5.93
C ASP A 241 -12.98 -17.33 6.09
N GLY A 242 -12.46 -16.12 5.78
CA GLY A 242 -13.25 -14.88 5.71
C GLY A 242 -13.45 -14.18 7.05
N LYS A 243 -12.63 -14.50 8.04
CA LYS A 243 -12.62 -13.80 9.33
C LYS A 243 -11.71 -12.58 9.30
N LEU A 244 -12.12 -11.53 9.97
CA LEU A 244 -11.33 -10.33 10.23
C LEU A 244 -10.99 -10.29 11.71
N LEU A 245 -9.70 -10.30 12.02
CA LEU A 245 -9.15 -10.22 13.36
C LEU A 245 -8.67 -8.80 13.64
N ASN A 246 -8.77 -8.37 14.90
CA ASN A 246 -8.29 -7.08 15.37
C ASN A 246 -7.60 -7.22 16.73
N TRP A 247 -6.34 -6.81 16.79
CA TRP A 247 -5.58 -6.67 18.03
C TRP A 247 -5.43 -5.21 18.40
N ASN A 248 -5.60 -4.93 19.70
CA ASN A 248 -5.21 -3.65 20.27
C ASN A 248 -3.75 -3.74 20.70
N ILE A 249 -2.93 -2.84 20.18
CA ILE A 249 -1.47 -2.81 20.40
C ILE A 249 -0.99 -1.51 21.03
N LYS A 250 -1.91 -0.75 21.67
CA LYS A 250 -1.54 0.52 22.32
C LYS A 250 -0.44 0.31 23.36
N SER A 251 0.51 1.22 23.37
CA SER A 251 1.66 1.20 24.30
C SER A 251 1.32 1.30 25.79
N ASP A 252 0.08 1.69 26.14
CA ASP A 252 -0.40 1.68 27.54
C ASP A 252 -0.79 0.29 28.05
N LYS A 253 -0.73 -0.74 27.19
CA LYS A 253 -0.97 -2.14 27.53
C LYS A 253 0.35 -2.91 27.49
N GLU A 254 0.57 -3.72 28.51
CA GLU A 254 1.78 -4.55 28.62
C GLU A 254 1.91 -5.53 27.44
N ASP A 255 0.78 -6.05 26.93
CA ASP A 255 0.75 -7.01 25.80
C ASP A 255 -0.37 -6.67 24.81
N PRO A 256 -0.16 -6.91 23.49
CA PRO A 256 -1.22 -6.87 22.51
C PRO A 256 -2.38 -7.80 22.85
N THR A 257 -3.60 -7.32 22.68
CA THR A 257 -4.81 -8.10 23.00
C THR A 257 -5.69 -8.30 21.77
N LEU A 258 -6.02 -9.55 21.45
CA LEU A 258 -7.03 -9.88 20.45
C LEU A 258 -8.41 -9.40 20.95
N GLU A 259 -8.94 -8.33 20.32
CA GLU A 259 -10.22 -7.77 20.74
C GLU A 259 -11.40 -8.55 20.19
N LYS A 260 -11.35 -8.93 18.92
CA LYS A 260 -12.48 -9.56 18.25
C LYS A 260 -12.12 -10.33 16.99
N ILE A 261 -12.83 -11.42 16.76
CA ILE A 261 -12.87 -12.16 15.48
C ILE A 261 -14.26 -11.96 14.88
N ILE A 262 -14.33 -11.43 13.65
CA ILE A 262 -15.56 -11.06 12.96
C ILE A 262 -15.66 -11.84 11.66
N ASN A 263 -16.82 -12.46 11.36
CA ASN A 263 -17.08 -12.98 10.03
C ASN A 263 -17.35 -11.81 9.07
N ALA A 264 -16.33 -11.39 8.34
CA ALA A 264 -16.39 -10.22 7.47
C ALA A 264 -16.78 -10.59 6.04
N SER A 265 -16.47 -11.81 5.62
CA SER A 265 -16.75 -12.34 4.29
C SER A 265 -17.19 -13.81 4.42
N ASP A 266 -18.38 -14.16 3.96
CA ASP A 266 -19.06 -15.46 4.10
C ASP A 266 -18.18 -16.64 3.61
N ASN A 267 -17.23 -17.11 4.43
CA ASN A 267 -16.27 -18.17 4.11
C ASN A 267 -15.46 -17.91 2.81
N SER A 268 -15.22 -16.65 2.46
CA SER A 268 -14.39 -16.26 1.33
C SER A 268 -13.10 -15.61 1.86
N PRO A 269 -11.91 -16.01 1.39
CA PRO A 269 -10.65 -15.41 1.84
C PRO A 269 -10.66 -13.90 1.73
N ILE A 270 -10.21 -13.21 2.79
CA ILE A 270 -9.99 -11.76 2.77
C ILE A 270 -8.62 -11.51 2.14
N THR A 271 -8.62 -11.08 0.90
CA THR A 271 -7.39 -10.93 0.10
C THR A 271 -6.80 -9.54 0.15
N LEU A 272 -7.55 -8.57 0.66
CA LEU A 272 -7.13 -7.18 0.75
C LEU A 272 -7.58 -6.55 2.05
N LEU A 273 -6.63 -5.92 2.75
CA LEU A 273 -6.85 -4.96 3.83
C LEU A 273 -6.07 -3.68 3.50
N ASN A 274 -6.72 -2.54 3.57
CA ASN A 274 -6.09 -1.22 3.40
C ASN A 274 -6.90 -0.14 4.12
N PHE A 275 -6.34 1.04 4.28
CA PHE A 275 -7.04 2.17 4.88
C PHE A 275 -7.36 3.26 3.86
N VAL A 276 -8.47 3.96 4.08
CA VAL A 276 -8.81 5.20 3.37
C VAL A 276 -8.12 6.37 4.06
N LEU A 277 -7.95 7.48 3.36
CA LEU A 277 -7.39 8.73 3.87
C LEU A 277 -7.90 9.05 5.29
N GLY A 278 -6.95 9.28 6.21
CA GLY A 278 -7.19 9.51 7.62
C GLY A 278 -7.21 8.25 8.48
N ASN A 279 -6.90 7.08 7.91
CA ASN A 279 -6.61 5.81 8.60
C ASN A 279 -7.64 5.33 9.64
N ARG A 280 -8.91 5.75 9.49
CA ARG A 280 -10.02 5.35 10.37
C ARG A 280 -10.97 4.34 9.74
N SER A 281 -11.05 4.31 8.41
CA SER A 281 -11.91 3.38 7.69
C SER A 281 -11.05 2.32 7.03
N LEU A 282 -11.22 1.08 7.47
CA LEU A 282 -10.58 -0.10 6.92
C LEU A 282 -11.36 -0.57 5.69
N ILE A 283 -10.66 -0.81 4.59
CA ILE A 283 -11.19 -1.47 3.39
C ILE A 283 -10.93 -2.97 3.52
N VAL A 284 -11.95 -3.75 3.26
CA VAL A 284 -11.87 -5.21 3.21
C VAL A 284 -12.32 -5.68 1.83
N GLY A 285 -11.41 -6.31 1.10
CA GLY A 285 -11.66 -6.97 -0.18
C GLY A 285 -11.54 -8.48 -0.05
N ASP A 286 -12.36 -9.23 -0.78
CA ASP A 286 -12.35 -10.67 -0.70
C ASP A 286 -12.12 -11.36 -2.06
N LYS A 287 -11.95 -12.69 -2.01
CA LYS A 287 -11.71 -13.54 -3.18
C LYS A 287 -12.90 -13.60 -4.15
N ARG A 288 -14.11 -13.29 -3.69
CA ARG A 288 -15.31 -13.23 -4.54
C ARG A 288 -15.49 -11.88 -5.24
N GLY A 289 -14.62 -10.91 -4.93
CA GLY A 289 -14.68 -9.58 -5.49
C GLY A 289 -15.48 -8.58 -4.64
N ASN A 290 -15.99 -8.97 -3.47
CA ASN A 290 -16.69 -8.03 -2.61
C ASN A 290 -15.71 -7.04 -1.99
N VAL A 291 -16.14 -5.77 -1.89
CA VAL A 291 -15.41 -4.69 -1.26
C VAL A 291 -16.30 -4.00 -0.24
N SER A 292 -15.82 -3.82 0.97
CA SER A 292 -16.58 -3.15 2.04
C SER A 292 -15.68 -2.26 2.88
N THR A 293 -16.30 -1.25 3.52
CA THR A 293 -15.62 -0.39 4.49
C THR A 293 -16.05 -0.72 5.90
N TRP A 294 -15.10 -0.67 6.81
CA TRP A 294 -15.30 -0.97 8.22
C TRP A 294 -14.76 0.17 9.06
N PHE A 295 -15.44 0.44 10.18
CA PHE A 295 -15.08 1.54 11.07
C PHE A 295 -15.30 1.14 12.53
N LYS A 296 -14.41 1.55 13.43
CA LYS A 296 -14.61 1.40 14.87
C LYS A 296 -15.63 2.42 15.36
N THR A 297 -16.73 1.92 15.93
CA THR A 297 -17.80 2.73 16.51
C THR A 297 -18.02 2.34 17.96
N LYS A 298 -18.41 3.28 18.80
CA LYS A 298 -18.84 2.98 20.16
C LYS A 298 -20.28 2.49 20.14
N ASP A 299 -20.54 1.43 20.89
CA ASP A 299 -21.90 0.93 21.13
C ASP A 299 -22.59 1.72 22.26
N GLU A 300 -23.82 1.36 22.62
CA GLU A 300 -24.59 1.99 23.69
C GLU A 300 -23.92 1.87 25.07
N LYS A 301 -22.98 0.93 25.24
CA LYS A 301 -22.18 0.73 26.45
C LYS A 301 -20.82 1.42 26.38
N ASN A 302 -20.59 2.27 25.38
CA ASN A 302 -19.32 2.97 25.12
C ASN A 302 -18.16 2.00 24.78
N ILE A 303 -18.45 0.76 24.35
CA ILE A 303 -17.46 -0.23 23.93
C ILE A 303 -17.18 -0.02 22.44
N GLU A 304 -15.91 0.15 22.08
CA GLU A 304 -15.50 0.24 20.67
C GLU A 304 -15.67 -1.10 19.97
N THR A 305 -16.37 -1.10 18.85
CA THR A 305 -16.57 -2.28 18.02
C THR A 305 -16.38 -1.94 16.55
N LEU A 306 -15.68 -2.82 15.83
CA LEU A 306 -15.50 -2.72 14.39
C LEU A 306 -16.79 -3.15 13.68
N LYS A 307 -17.39 -2.26 12.88
CA LYS A 307 -18.64 -2.52 12.15
C LYS A 307 -18.48 -2.27 10.66
N LYS A 308 -19.12 -3.10 9.85
CA LYS A 308 -19.29 -2.86 8.40
C LYS A 308 -20.20 -1.66 8.21
N VAL A 309 -19.71 -0.64 7.49
CA VAL A 309 -20.44 0.62 7.29
C VAL A 309 -20.99 0.71 5.87
N HIS A 310 -20.16 0.42 4.87
CA HIS A 310 -20.55 0.52 3.47
C HIS A 310 -20.20 -0.74 2.71
N VAL A 311 -21.01 -1.05 1.70
CA VAL A 311 -20.73 -2.08 0.69
C VAL A 311 -20.52 -1.37 -0.63
N LEU A 312 -19.32 -1.49 -1.18
CA LEU A 312 -18.93 -0.83 -2.42
C LEU A 312 -19.28 -1.71 -3.62
N ALA A 313 -19.23 -1.15 -4.83
CA ALA A 313 -19.46 -1.89 -6.05
C ALA A 313 -18.51 -3.10 -6.15
N PRO A 314 -19.00 -4.33 -6.38
CA PRO A 314 -18.17 -5.52 -6.40
C PRO A 314 -17.38 -5.64 -7.71
N HIS A 315 -16.27 -6.34 -7.64
CA HIS A 315 -15.51 -6.84 -8.78
C HIS A 315 -16.07 -8.18 -9.30
N SER A 316 -15.62 -8.56 -10.49
CA SER A 316 -15.99 -9.85 -11.10
C SER A 316 -15.05 -11.00 -10.77
N ALA A 317 -13.98 -10.72 -10.02
CA ALA A 317 -12.95 -11.65 -9.57
C ALA A 317 -12.34 -11.20 -8.24
N GLU A 318 -11.39 -11.98 -7.73
CA GLU A 318 -10.65 -11.71 -6.51
C GLU A 318 -10.06 -10.29 -6.49
N VAL A 319 -10.28 -9.56 -5.38
CA VAL A 319 -9.68 -8.24 -5.17
C VAL A 319 -8.22 -8.45 -4.79
N THR A 320 -7.30 -7.96 -5.61
CA THR A 320 -5.86 -8.22 -5.44
C THR A 320 -5.08 -7.02 -4.94
N SER A 321 -5.53 -5.81 -5.25
CA SER A 321 -4.79 -4.61 -4.87
C SER A 321 -5.69 -3.39 -4.69
N SER A 322 -5.18 -2.40 -3.98
CA SER A 322 -5.84 -1.10 -3.81
C SER A 322 -4.85 0.04 -3.65
N ALA A 323 -5.32 1.24 -3.97
CA ALA A 323 -4.60 2.48 -3.73
C ALA A 323 -5.58 3.54 -3.22
N SER A 324 -5.30 4.08 -2.06
CA SER A 324 -6.10 5.16 -1.46
C SER A 324 -5.70 6.51 -2.04
N SER A 325 -6.69 7.38 -2.26
CA SER A 325 -6.42 8.76 -2.65
C SER A 325 -5.75 9.51 -1.48
N PRO A 326 -4.66 10.25 -1.72
CA PRO A 326 -4.06 11.09 -0.69
C PRO A 326 -4.82 12.42 -0.46
N ARG A 327 -5.89 12.69 -1.20
CA ARG A 327 -6.60 13.98 -1.21
C ARG A 327 -8.03 13.91 -0.71
N ASP A 328 -8.69 12.76 -0.90
CA ASP A 328 -10.11 12.57 -0.60
C ASP A 328 -10.40 11.14 -0.10
N LYS A 329 -11.67 10.81 0.08
CA LYS A 329 -12.13 9.47 0.46
C LYS A 329 -12.29 8.51 -0.73
N GLY A 330 -11.61 8.79 -1.83
CA GLY A 330 -11.54 7.90 -2.99
C GLY A 330 -10.61 6.71 -2.74
N ILE A 331 -10.96 5.57 -3.27
CA ILE A 331 -10.09 4.39 -3.33
C ILE A 331 -10.22 3.71 -4.68
N ILE A 332 -9.09 3.34 -5.23
CA ILE A 332 -9.02 2.47 -6.41
C ILE A 332 -8.80 1.06 -5.91
N THR A 333 -9.58 0.11 -6.44
CA THR A 333 -9.38 -1.32 -6.21
C THR A 333 -9.21 -2.02 -7.56
N ALA A 334 -8.43 -3.09 -7.58
CA ALA A 334 -8.23 -3.90 -8.77
C ALA A 334 -8.50 -5.38 -8.48
N ASP A 335 -8.96 -6.10 -9.52
CA ASP A 335 -9.21 -7.54 -9.41
C ASP A 335 -8.22 -8.36 -10.25
N ALA A 336 -8.20 -9.67 -10.01
CA ALA A 336 -7.33 -10.62 -10.68
C ALA A 336 -7.54 -10.70 -12.22
N LYS A 337 -8.62 -10.15 -12.77
CA LYS A 337 -8.88 -10.06 -14.21
C LYS A 337 -8.44 -8.72 -14.82
N GLY A 338 -7.78 -7.88 -14.03
CA GLY A 338 -7.32 -6.57 -14.48
C GLY A 338 -8.40 -5.49 -14.51
N ASN A 339 -9.58 -5.73 -13.93
CA ASN A 339 -10.58 -4.68 -13.81
C ASN A 339 -10.18 -3.75 -12.67
N ILE A 340 -10.33 -2.46 -12.90
CA ILE A 340 -10.01 -1.39 -11.94
C ILE A 340 -11.28 -0.59 -11.69
N ILE A 341 -11.62 -0.38 -10.42
CA ILE A 341 -12.78 0.43 -10.03
C ILE A 341 -12.32 1.56 -9.10
N LEU A 342 -12.73 2.79 -9.42
CA LEU A 342 -12.62 3.94 -8.54
C LEU A 342 -13.92 4.09 -7.76
N HIS A 343 -13.84 3.98 -6.44
CA HIS A 343 -14.95 4.17 -5.52
C HIS A 343 -14.79 5.46 -4.73
N HIS A 344 -15.91 6.08 -4.38
CA HIS A 344 -15.98 7.09 -3.34
C HIS A 344 -16.62 6.46 -2.09
N THR A 345 -15.82 6.25 -1.06
CA THR A 345 -16.21 5.36 0.06
C THR A 345 -17.37 5.86 0.91
N THR A 346 -17.60 7.18 0.98
CA THR A 346 -18.68 7.76 1.80
C THR A 346 -20.04 7.77 1.10
N SER A 347 -20.07 7.78 -0.22
CA SER A 347 -21.31 7.80 -1.01
C SER A 347 -21.63 6.43 -1.65
N GLU A 348 -20.78 5.42 -1.45
CA GLU A 348 -20.86 4.09 -2.09
C GLU A 348 -20.86 4.14 -3.63
N GLN A 349 -20.57 5.30 -4.21
CA GLN A 349 -20.64 5.48 -5.65
C GLN A 349 -19.39 4.93 -6.36
N LYS A 350 -19.66 4.19 -7.42
CA LYS A 350 -18.65 3.84 -8.41
C LYS A 350 -18.49 5.00 -9.40
N HIS A 351 -17.33 5.66 -9.35
CA HIS A 351 -17.05 6.79 -10.25
C HIS A 351 -16.52 6.35 -11.60
N LEU A 352 -15.68 5.32 -11.61
CA LEU A 352 -15.03 4.84 -12.83
C LEU A 352 -14.84 3.33 -12.75
N GLU A 353 -15.03 2.66 -13.88
CA GLU A 353 -14.63 1.27 -14.07
C GLU A 353 -13.81 1.15 -15.35
N ILE A 354 -12.61 0.60 -15.24
CA ILE A 354 -11.73 0.24 -16.36
C ILE A 354 -11.72 -1.27 -16.44
N LYS A 355 -12.16 -1.82 -17.55
CA LYS A 355 -12.13 -3.27 -17.77
C LYS A 355 -10.74 -3.70 -18.23
N GLY A 356 -10.21 -4.70 -17.56
CA GLY A 356 -8.98 -5.36 -17.96
C GLY A 356 -9.12 -6.09 -19.28
N LYS A 357 -8.01 -6.31 -19.94
CA LYS A 357 -7.94 -7.11 -21.18
C LYS A 357 -7.88 -8.61 -20.91
N GLY A 358 -8.11 -9.05 -19.67
CA GLY A 358 -8.05 -10.46 -19.26
C GLY A 358 -6.68 -10.89 -18.75
N ASP A 359 -5.72 -9.97 -18.65
CA ASP A 359 -4.41 -10.26 -18.08
C ASP A 359 -4.49 -10.23 -16.54
N TYR A 360 -3.78 -11.17 -15.92
CA TYR A 360 -3.77 -11.32 -14.45
C TYR A 360 -3.01 -10.16 -13.80
N ILE A 361 -3.65 -9.40 -12.93
CA ILE A 361 -2.97 -8.44 -12.03
C ILE A 361 -2.58 -9.18 -10.76
N LYS A 362 -1.27 -9.33 -10.56
CA LYS A 362 -0.68 -9.82 -9.32
C LYS A 362 -0.36 -8.62 -8.43
N SER A 363 -0.79 -8.63 -7.20
CA SER A 363 -0.40 -7.65 -6.16
C SER A 363 0.92 -8.07 -5.56
#